data_51321e8706b4575c454f11ac66582114
#
_entry.id   51321e8706b4575c454f11ac66582114
#
_cell.length_a   1.000
_cell.length_b   1.000
_cell.length_c   1.000
_cell.angle_alpha   90.00
_cell.angle_beta   90.00
_cell.angle_gamma   90.00
#
_symmetry.space_group_name_H-M   'P 1'
#
loop_
_entity.id
_entity.type
_entity.pdbx_description
1 polymer ?
#
loop_
_entity_poly.entity_id
_entity_poly.type
_entity_poly.pdbx_seq_one_letter_code
_entity_poly.pdbx_strand_id
1 'polypeptide(L)'
;MSQTTLKGSCLCGAVKYEVTGEPKRFYHCHCSRCRKATGTGHASNLFLQPGALKWLSGEQQIRSFKVPEAKRFTNVFCATCGGRLPRQPKDSDTVVIPAGSL
;
A
#
# COMPACT_ATOMS: atom_id res chain seq x y z
N MET A 1 19.29 -14.43 -4.41
CA MET A 1 18.26 -13.48 -4.00
C MET A 1 18.09 -12.42 -5.00
N SER A 2 16.97 -12.38 -5.59
CA SER A 2 16.71 -11.35 -6.59
C SER A 2 15.72 -10.35 -6.02
N GLN A 3 15.94 -9.10 -6.35
CA GLN A 3 14.96 -8.06 -6.07
C GLN A 3 13.99 -7.98 -7.22
N THR A 4 12.77 -7.63 -6.89
CA THR A 4 11.69 -7.50 -7.85
C THR A 4 11.24 -6.05 -7.89
N THR A 5 10.95 -5.55 -9.09
CA THR A 5 10.38 -4.22 -9.26
C THR A 5 8.94 -4.38 -9.73
N LEU A 6 8.01 -3.82 -8.94
CA LEU A 6 6.60 -3.88 -9.24
C LEU A 6 6.06 -2.47 -9.43
N LYS A 7 5.13 -2.32 -10.35
CA LYS A 7 4.50 -1.04 -10.64
C LYS A 7 3.00 -1.14 -10.50
N GLY A 8 2.39 -0.06 -10.06
CA GLY A 8 0.95 -0.02 -9.91
C GLY A 8 0.44 1.40 -9.91
N SER A 9 -0.87 1.54 -9.70
CA SER A 9 -1.51 2.84 -9.71
C SER A 9 -2.81 2.79 -8.92
N CYS A 10 -3.33 3.98 -8.59
CA CYS A 10 -4.68 4.09 -8.08
C CYS A 10 -5.69 3.86 -9.21
N LEU A 11 -6.97 3.84 -8.86
CA LEU A 11 -8.02 3.54 -9.82
C LEU A 11 -8.08 4.55 -10.97
N CYS A 12 -7.95 5.84 -10.68
CA CYS A 12 -8.03 6.86 -11.73
C CYS A 12 -6.72 7.05 -12.49
N GLY A 13 -5.63 6.44 -12.01
CA GLY A 13 -4.34 6.53 -12.66
C GLY A 13 -3.53 7.79 -12.35
N ALA A 14 -4.07 8.70 -11.54
CA ALA A 14 -3.35 9.93 -11.22
C ALA A 14 -2.09 9.64 -10.40
N VAL A 15 -2.16 8.66 -9.49
CA VAL A 15 -1.01 8.29 -8.66
C VAL A 15 -0.44 7.00 -9.20
N LYS A 16 0.85 7.04 -9.56
CA LYS A 16 1.58 5.87 -10.03
C LYS A 16 2.78 5.66 -9.12
N TYR A 17 3.14 4.40 -8.93
CA TYR A 17 4.24 4.08 -8.03
C TYR A 17 5.04 2.89 -8.54
N GLU A 18 6.20 2.76 -7.94
CA GLU A 18 7.10 1.65 -8.20
C GLU A 18 7.67 1.18 -6.86
N VAL A 19 7.70 -0.12 -6.64
CA VAL A 19 8.30 -0.69 -5.44
C VAL A 19 9.34 -1.69 -5.87
N THR A 20 10.55 -1.54 -5.34
CA THR A 20 11.63 -2.49 -5.56
C THR A 20 11.96 -3.13 -4.25
N GLY A 21 12.09 -4.45 -4.25
CA GLY A 21 12.43 -5.15 -3.03
C GLY A 21 12.26 -6.63 -3.15
N GLU A 22 12.34 -7.30 -2.03
CA GLU A 22 12.24 -8.74 -1.96
C GLU A 22 10.87 -9.13 -1.39
N PRO A 23 10.02 -9.83 -2.18
CA PRO A 23 8.74 -10.30 -1.66
C PRO A 23 8.95 -11.26 -0.51
N LYS A 24 8.31 -11.00 0.62
CA LYS A 24 8.44 -11.83 1.81
C LYS A 24 7.18 -12.59 2.14
N ARG A 25 6.02 -11.94 2.03
CA ARG A 25 4.76 -12.58 2.38
C ARG A 25 3.62 -11.91 1.64
N PHE A 26 2.55 -12.68 1.54
CA PHE A 26 1.30 -12.20 0.97
C PHE A 26 0.18 -12.69 1.86
N TYR A 27 -0.66 -11.78 2.35
CA TYR A 27 -1.74 -12.12 3.26
C TYR A 27 -3.08 -11.62 2.75
N HIS A 28 -4.12 -12.38 3.05
CA HIS A 28 -5.48 -11.87 3.04
C HIS A 28 -5.81 -11.52 4.49
N CYS A 29 -5.82 -10.25 4.81
CA CYS A 29 -6.08 -9.80 6.17
C CYS A 29 -7.57 -9.62 6.39
N HIS A 30 -8.12 -10.34 7.37
CA HIS A 30 -9.56 -10.36 7.66
C HIS A 30 -9.96 -9.51 8.87
N CYS A 31 -9.04 -8.76 9.46
CA CYS A 31 -9.36 -7.95 10.63
C CYS A 31 -10.36 -6.86 10.26
N SER A 32 -11.07 -6.32 11.27
CA SER A 32 -12.11 -5.34 11.01
C SER A 32 -11.58 -4.09 10.31
N ARG A 33 -10.36 -3.68 10.63
CA ARG A 33 -9.76 -2.49 10.00
C ARG A 33 -9.52 -2.72 8.51
N CYS A 34 -8.97 -3.89 8.17
CA CYS A 34 -8.73 -4.22 6.76
C CYS A 34 -10.04 -4.33 5.99
N ARG A 35 -11.06 -4.97 6.60
CA ARG A 35 -12.36 -5.09 5.95
C ARG A 35 -13.00 -3.74 5.70
N LYS A 36 -12.92 -2.84 6.67
CA LYS A 36 -13.52 -1.52 6.54
C LYS A 36 -12.73 -0.64 5.56
N ALA A 37 -11.42 -0.78 5.53
CA ALA A 37 -10.59 0.01 4.61
C ALA A 37 -10.83 -0.38 3.15
N THR A 38 -11.09 -1.66 2.89
CA THR A 38 -11.28 -2.15 1.50
C THR A 38 -12.73 -2.28 1.11
N GLY A 39 -13.64 -2.38 2.09
CA GLY A 39 -15.04 -2.64 1.81
C GLY A 39 -15.30 -4.08 1.37
N THR A 40 -14.38 -4.98 1.63
CA THR A 40 -14.52 -6.39 1.26
C THR A 40 -14.23 -7.27 2.46
N GLY A 41 -14.31 -8.60 2.26
CA GLY A 41 -14.07 -9.55 3.34
C GLY A 41 -12.64 -9.62 3.82
N HIS A 42 -11.71 -9.07 3.05
CA HIS A 42 -10.29 -9.09 3.43
C HIS A 42 -9.52 -8.04 2.62
N ALA A 43 -8.32 -7.73 3.07
CA ALA A 43 -7.37 -6.94 2.30
C ALA A 43 -6.24 -7.84 1.82
N SER A 44 -5.92 -7.76 0.53
CA SER A 44 -4.83 -8.55 -0.06
C SER A 44 -3.56 -7.73 0.00
N ASN A 45 -2.67 -8.07 0.91
CA ASN A 45 -1.46 -7.29 1.16
C ASN A 45 -0.21 -8.06 0.82
N LEU A 46 0.63 -7.45 -0.01
CA LEU A 46 1.94 -7.99 -0.37
C LEU A 46 3.00 -7.21 0.39
N PHE A 47 3.91 -7.92 1.04
CA PHE A 47 4.97 -7.32 1.83
C PHE A 47 6.32 -7.52 1.14
N LEU A 48 7.03 -6.42 0.87
CA LEU A 48 8.41 -6.46 0.40
C LEU A 48 9.32 -5.96 1.51
N GLN A 49 10.35 -6.74 1.83
CA GLN A 49 11.31 -6.39 2.87
C GLN A 49 12.67 -7.03 2.57
N PRO A 50 13.74 -6.27 2.36
CA PRO A 50 13.71 -4.81 2.28
C PRO A 50 12.97 -4.33 1.05
N GLY A 51 12.40 -3.15 1.14
CA GLY A 51 11.67 -2.57 0.03
C GLY A 51 11.84 -1.08 -0.02
N ALA A 52 11.72 -0.52 -1.22
CA ALA A 52 11.79 0.91 -1.45
C ALA A 52 10.62 1.34 -2.31
N LEU A 53 9.84 2.27 -1.81
CA LEU A 53 8.68 2.82 -2.49
C LEU A 53 9.04 4.14 -3.16
N LYS A 54 8.72 4.25 -4.43
CA LYS A 54 8.96 5.46 -5.19
C LYS A 54 7.67 5.89 -5.88
N TRP A 55 7.27 7.13 -5.62
CA TRP A 55 6.10 7.70 -6.29
C TRP A 55 6.52 8.24 -7.64
N LEU A 56 5.86 7.79 -8.70
CA LEU A 56 6.20 8.19 -10.06
C LEU A 56 5.40 9.39 -10.54
N SER A 57 4.16 9.52 -10.05
CA SER A 57 3.32 10.66 -10.39
C SER A 57 2.21 10.82 -9.36
N GLY A 58 1.64 12.01 -9.30
CA GLY A 58 0.45 12.27 -8.48
C GLY A 58 0.69 12.31 -6.99
N GLU A 59 1.90 12.56 -6.56
CA GLU A 59 2.24 12.53 -5.14
C GLU A 59 1.38 13.50 -4.32
N GLN A 60 0.98 14.61 -4.90
CA GLN A 60 0.15 15.60 -4.24
C GLN A 60 -1.28 15.11 -4.01
N GLN A 61 -1.68 14.02 -4.67
CA GLN A 61 -3.00 13.44 -4.48
C GLN A 61 -3.03 12.38 -3.38
N ILE A 62 -1.89 12.06 -2.78
CA ILE A 62 -1.82 11.01 -1.77
C ILE A 62 -2.35 11.53 -0.45
N ARG A 63 -3.23 10.76 0.17
CA ARG A 63 -3.76 11.04 1.50
C ARG A 63 -3.60 9.82 2.36
N SER A 64 -3.60 10.02 3.66
CA SER A 64 -3.51 8.91 4.59
C SER A 64 -4.39 9.15 5.80
N PHE A 65 -4.91 8.05 6.34
CA PHE A 65 -5.67 8.07 7.58
C PHE A 65 -5.10 7.00 8.49
N LYS A 66 -4.58 7.44 9.63
CA LYS A 66 -4.13 6.51 10.65
C LYS A 66 -5.24 6.32 11.67
N VAL A 67 -5.57 5.07 11.97
CA VAL A 67 -6.57 4.76 13.00
C VAL A 67 -6.03 5.24 14.35
N PRO A 68 -6.74 6.15 15.05
CA PRO A 68 -6.18 6.74 16.28
C PRO A 68 -5.82 5.73 17.36
N GLU A 69 -6.62 4.66 17.53
CA GLU A 69 -6.36 3.64 18.54
C GLU A 69 -5.29 2.64 18.13
N ALA A 70 -4.89 2.63 16.87
CA ALA A 70 -3.93 1.67 16.38
C ALA A 70 -2.52 2.20 16.54
N LYS A 71 -1.58 1.28 16.73
CA LYS A 71 -0.18 1.67 16.78
C LYS A 71 0.31 2.07 15.39
N ARG A 72 -0.10 1.35 14.36
CA ARG A 72 0.46 1.53 13.03
C ARG A 72 -0.53 1.57 11.88
N PHE A 73 -1.73 1.03 12.07
CA PHE A 73 -2.64 0.89 10.93
C PHE A 73 -2.91 2.23 10.28
N THR A 74 -2.49 2.34 9.02
CA THR A 74 -2.65 3.55 8.22
C THR A 74 -3.16 3.14 6.85
N ASN A 75 -4.22 3.81 6.40
CA ASN A 75 -4.76 3.61 5.07
C ASN A 75 -4.26 4.75 4.18
N VAL A 76 -3.51 4.41 3.13
CA VAL A 76 -2.98 5.38 2.16
C VAL A 76 -3.80 5.24 0.89
N PHE A 77 -4.26 6.37 0.35
CA PHE A 77 -5.19 6.32 -0.78
C PHE A 77 -5.09 7.59 -1.62
N CYS A 78 -5.66 7.51 -2.82
CA CYS A 78 -5.71 8.65 -3.72
C CYS A 78 -6.88 9.57 -3.36
N ALA A 79 -6.64 10.86 -3.24
CA ALA A 79 -7.68 11.83 -2.89
C ALA A 79 -8.75 11.94 -3.98
N THR A 80 -8.40 11.65 -5.23
CA THR A 80 -9.31 11.79 -6.35
C THR A 80 -10.26 10.60 -6.50
N CYS A 81 -9.72 9.37 -6.40
CA CYS A 81 -10.54 8.18 -6.67
C CYS A 81 -10.73 7.27 -5.46
N GLY A 82 -10.00 7.50 -4.36
CA GLY A 82 -10.09 6.66 -3.18
C GLY A 82 -9.36 5.33 -3.30
N GLY A 83 -8.71 5.05 -4.43
CA GLY A 83 -7.99 3.80 -4.61
C GLY A 83 -6.86 3.66 -3.62
N ARG A 84 -6.71 2.47 -3.03
CA ARG A 84 -5.68 2.24 -2.02
C ARG A 84 -4.29 2.21 -2.66
N LEU A 85 -3.32 2.67 -1.89
CA LEU A 85 -1.94 2.81 -2.33
C LEU A 85 -1.01 2.14 -1.32
N PRO A 86 0.23 1.84 -1.73
CA PRO A 86 1.22 1.27 -0.82
C PRO A 86 1.60 2.22 0.28
N ARG A 87 2.11 1.65 1.37
CA ARG A 87 2.67 2.46 2.44
C ARG A 87 4.01 1.89 2.89
N GLN A 88 4.87 2.78 3.33
CA GLN A 88 6.14 2.43 3.94
C GLN A 88 6.29 3.26 5.20
N PRO A 89 6.24 2.64 6.39
CA PRO A 89 6.45 3.38 7.64
C PRO A 89 7.81 4.04 7.65
N LYS A 90 7.90 5.21 8.28
CA LYS A 90 9.12 6.02 8.24
C LYS A 90 10.36 5.31 8.76
N ASP A 91 10.20 4.48 9.77
CA ASP A 91 11.33 3.82 10.41
C ASP A 91 11.43 2.34 10.03
N SER A 92 10.90 1.98 8.88
CA SER A 92 10.85 0.59 8.46
C SER A 92 11.29 0.45 7.00
N ASP A 93 11.93 -0.69 6.71
CA ASP A 93 12.28 -1.05 5.33
C ASP A 93 11.21 -1.95 4.69
N THR A 94 10.05 -2.08 5.33
CA THR A 94 8.96 -2.88 4.80
C THR A 94 7.98 -2.02 4.03
N VAL A 95 7.67 -2.43 2.80
CA VAL A 95 6.62 -1.79 2.01
C VAL A 95 5.44 -2.74 1.95
N VAL A 96 4.25 -2.22 2.26
CA VAL A 96 3.00 -2.97 2.18
C VAL A 96 2.23 -2.49 0.96
N ILE A 97 1.95 -3.40 0.05
CA ILE A 97 1.27 -3.07 -1.22
C ILE A 97 -0.12 -3.69 -1.20
N PRO A 98 -1.18 -2.89 -1.42
CA PRO A 98 -2.49 -3.47 -1.70
C PRO A 98 -2.43 -4.12 -3.08
N ALA A 99 -2.44 -5.45 -3.12
CA ALA A 99 -2.10 -6.20 -4.33
C ALA A 99 -2.98 -5.85 -5.53
N GLY A 100 -4.23 -5.47 -5.27
CA GLY A 100 -5.13 -5.10 -6.35
C GLY A 100 -4.74 -3.83 -7.11
N SER A 101 -3.79 -3.06 -6.57
CA SER A 101 -3.33 -1.84 -7.24
C SER A 101 -2.19 -2.10 -8.22
N LEU A 102 -1.68 -3.31 -8.25
CA LEU A 102 -0.61 -3.70 -9.18
C LEU A 102 -1.10 -3.91 -10.61
#